data_9430bca3aa9a8b05b755d133460c049f
#
_entry.id   9430bca3aa9a8b05b755d133460c049f
#
_cell.length_a   1.000
_cell.length_b   1.000
_cell.length_c   1.000
_cell.angle_alpha   90.00
_cell.angle_beta   90.00
_cell.angle_gamma   90.00
#
_symmetry.space_group_name_H-M   'P 1'
#
loop_
_entity.id
_entity.type
_entity.pdbx_description
1 polymer ?
#
loop_
_entity_poly.entity_id
_entity_poly.type
_entity_poly.pdbx_seq_one_letter_code
_entity_poly.pdbx_strand_id
1 'polypeptide(L)'
;MSPVVVVFKRELRSYFATPLAYVFIVIFLVLAGVFTFQVGGFFERNQADLQAFFRWHPWLYLVLIPAISMRLWAEERNSGSIELLMTLPITLWQAVAGKFLAAWCFAGIALSLTFPVWITVNYLGSPDNGAIVAGYVGSFLMAGGFLSIGMCLSAATRNQVVAFITAALVGFVFLLAGFPLVLDFVRGILPQSLVDAIASLSFFTHFDAISKGVIDLRDLVYFGALIGFWLAATALVLDMKKAE
;
A
#
# COMPACT_ATOMS: atom_id res chain seq x y z
N MET A 1 24.28 -0.24 15.64
CA MET A 1 23.06 -0.46 14.83
C MET A 1 22.77 0.81 14.05
N SER A 2 22.37 0.73 12.79
CA SER A 2 22.00 1.94 12.05
C SER A 2 20.76 2.58 12.69
N PRO A 3 20.66 3.91 12.76
CA PRO A 3 19.51 4.59 13.34
C PRO A 3 18.16 4.17 12.72
N VAL A 4 18.15 3.88 11.42
CA VAL A 4 16.95 3.35 10.70
C VAL A 4 16.43 2.06 11.33
N VAL A 5 17.34 1.13 11.66
CA VAL A 5 16.96 -0.16 12.29
C VAL A 5 16.41 0.04 13.70
N VAL A 6 16.93 1.01 14.44
CA VAL A 6 16.41 1.33 15.79
C VAL A 6 14.99 1.87 15.68
N VAL A 7 14.73 2.84 14.79
CA VAL A 7 13.39 3.38 14.54
C VAL A 7 12.46 2.28 14.05
N PHE A 8 12.88 1.50 13.07
CA PHE A 8 12.10 0.36 12.53
C PHE A 8 11.64 -0.58 13.64
N LYS A 9 12.56 -1.06 14.49
CA LYS A 9 12.23 -2.00 15.57
C LYS A 9 11.29 -1.39 16.60
N ARG A 10 11.47 -0.12 16.94
CA ARG A 10 10.59 0.60 17.86
C ARG A 10 9.16 0.68 17.30
N GLU A 11 9.05 1.15 16.06
CA GLU A 11 7.74 1.30 15.39
C GLU A 11 7.05 -0.05 15.21
N LEU A 12 7.76 -1.06 14.74
CA LEU A 12 7.17 -2.39 14.53
C LEU A 12 6.67 -3.00 15.85
N ARG A 13 7.42 -2.85 16.95
CA ARG A 13 6.96 -3.26 18.27
C ARG A 13 5.73 -2.49 18.73
N SER A 14 5.67 -1.19 18.45
CA SER A 14 4.52 -0.34 18.79
C SER A 14 3.25 -0.82 18.10
N TYR A 15 3.30 -1.28 16.84
CA TYR A 15 2.13 -1.89 16.18
C TYR A 15 1.57 -3.06 16.99
N PHE A 16 2.41 -4.02 17.35
CA PHE A 16 1.98 -5.23 18.06
C PHE A 16 1.73 -5.02 19.56
N ALA A 17 2.11 -3.88 20.12
CA ALA A 17 1.78 -3.51 21.50
C ALA A 17 0.34 -3.02 21.65
N THR A 18 -0.35 -2.72 20.54
CA THR A 18 -1.73 -2.22 20.56
C THR A 18 -2.70 -3.25 20.00
N PRO A 19 -3.92 -3.38 20.53
CA PRO A 19 -4.95 -4.26 19.97
C PRO A 19 -5.32 -3.93 18.52
N LEU A 20 -5.10 -2.68 18.10
CA LEU A 20 -5.46 -2.17 16.79
C LEU A 20 -4.81 -2.96 15.64
N ALA A 21 -3.55 -3.37 15.81
CA ALA A 21 -2.85 -4.16 14.79
C ALA A 21 -3.51 -5.51 14.55
N TYR A 22 -3.91 -6.18 15.62
CA TYR A 22 -4.60 -7.49 15.51
C TYR A 22 -5.97 -7.34 14.86
N VAL A 23 -6.73 -6.31 15.26
CA VAL A 23 -8.02 -5.98 14.62
C VAL A 23 -7.84 -5.71 13.13
N PHE A 24 -6.80 -4.96 12.76
CA PHE A 24 -6.49 -4.70 11.35
C PHE A 24 -6.19 -5.98 10.57
N ILE A 25 -5.33 -6.86 11.10
CA ILE A 25 -4.99 -8.14 10.46
C ILE A 25 -6.26 -8.99 10.30
N VAL A 26 -7.09 -9.11 11.35
CA VAL A 26 -8.33 -9.89 11.29
C VAL A 26 -9.28 -9.33 10.24
N ILE A 27 -9.49 -8.01 10.21
CA ILE A 27 -10.35 -7.38 9.19
C ILE A 27 -9.80 -7.65 7.79
N PHE A 28 -8.49 -7.50 7.59
CA PHE A 28 -7.86 -7.78 6.29
C PHE A 28 -8.08 -9.23 5.85
N LEU A 29 -7.81 -10.19 6.72
CA LEU A 29 -7.98 -11.62 6.43
C LEU A 29 -9.44 -11.99 6.13
N VAL A 30 -10.38 -11.48 6.94
CA VAL A 30 -11.82 -11.72 6.75
C VAL A 30 -12.29 -11.12 5.43
N LEU A 31 -11.95 -9.86 5.15
CA LEU A 31 -12.35 -9.22 3.91
C LEU A 31 -11.71 -9.88 2.69
N ALA A 32 -10.41 -10.22 2.75
CA ALA A 32 -9.73 -10.94 1.68
C ALA A 32 -10.41 -12.30 1.41
N GLY A 33 -10.79 -13.04 2.46
CA GLY A 33 -11.55 -14.29 2.33
C GLY A 33 -12.94 -14.07 1.73
N VAL A 34 -13.72 -13.13 2.25
CA VAL A 34 -15.09 -12.84 1.75
C VAL A 34 -15.03 -12.40 0.29
N PHE A 35 -14.13 -11.48 -0.06
CA PHE A 35 -14.02 -11.01 -1.43
C PHE A 35 -13.52 -12.11 -2.39
N THR A 36 -12.68 -13.01 -1.95
CA THR A 36 -12.20 -14.14 -2.76
C THR A 36 -13.30 -15.17 -3.00
N PHE A 37 -13.90 -15.66 -1.92
CA PHE A 37 -14.77 -16.82 -1.98
C PHE A 37 -16.21 -16.48 -2.32
N GLN A 38 -16.76 -15.37 -1.80
CA GLN A 38 -18.16 -14.98 -2.04
C GLN A 38 -18.29 -14.05 -3.24
N VAL A 39 -17.60 -12.91 -3.24
CA VAL A 39 -17.77 -11.89 -4.28
C VAL A 39 -17.02 -12.25 -5.55
N GLY A 40 -15.81 -12.80 -5.42
CA GLY A 40 -14.95 -13.21 -6.53
C GLY A 40 -15.37 -14.53 -7.19
N GLY A 41 -16.34 -15.26 -6.61
CA GLY A 41 -16.86 -16.50 -7.17
C GLY A 41 -15.77 -17.57 -7.36
N PHE A 42 -14.83 -17.68 -6.41
CA PHE A 42 -13.67 -18.58 -6.53
C PHE A 42 -14.04 -20.00 -6.93
N PHE A 43 -15.06 -20.59 -6.26
CA PHE A 43 -15.50 -21.95 -6.56
C PHE A 43 -16.34 -22.04 -7.83
N GLU A 44 -17.11 -20.99 -8.17
CA GLU A 44 -17.98 -20.96 -9.36
C GLU A 44 -17.18 -20.90 -10.66
N ARG A 45 -15.98 -20.33 -10.62
CA ARG A 45 -15.09 -20.21 -11.79
C ARG A 45 -14.50 -21.55 -12.24
N ASN A 46 -14.49 -22.57 -11.39
CA ASN A 46 -13.87 -23.88 -11.66
C ASN A 46 -12.44 -23.80 -12.19
N GLN A 47 -11.69 -22.79 -11.76
CA GLN A 47 -10.27 -22.55 -12.12
C GLN A 47 -9.43 -22.54 -10.87
N ALA A 48 -8.35 -23.35 -10.86
CA ALA A 48 -7.39 -23.38 -9.77
C ALA A 48 -6.37 -22.25 -9.94
N ASP A 49 -6.78 -21.00 -9.71
CA ASP A 49 -5.94 -19.82 -9.73
C ASP A 49 -6.28 -18.86 -8.56
N LEU A 50 -5.40 -17.91 -8.28
CA LEU A 50 -5.62 -16.85 -7.30
C LEU A 50 -5.98 -15.48 -7.92
N GLN A 51 -6.48 -15.46 -9.17
CA GLN A 51 -6.90 -14.22 -9.82
C GLN A 51 -8.08 -13.57 -9.07
N ALA A 52 -9.04 -14.38 -8.58
CA ALA A 52 -10.14 -13.90 -7.74
C ALA A 52 -9.65 -13.24 -6.44
N PHE A 53 -8.56 -13.74 -5.85
CA PHE A 53 -7.95 -13.19 -4.65
C PHE A 53 -7.22 -11.86 -4.94
N PHE A 54 -6.32 -11.82 -5.90
CA PHE A 54 -5.52 -10.62 -6.21
C PHE A 54 -6.36 -9.48 -6.77
N ARG A 55 -7.42 -9.77 -7.52
CA ARG A 55 -8.31 -8.76 -8.12
C ARG A 55 -8.88 -7.76 -7.11
N TRP A 56 -9.07 -8.17 -5.85
CA TRP A 56 -9.65 -7.35 -4.81
C TRP A 56 -8.63 -6.60 -3.96
N HIS A 57 -7.35 -6.93 -4.05
CA HIS A 57 -6.30 -6.27 -3.27
C HIS A 57 -6.24 -4.75 -3.47
N PRO A 58 -6.35 -4.19 -4.70
CA PRO A 58 -6.34 -2.74 -4.87
C PRO A 58 -7.44 -2.05 -4.07
N TRP A 59 -8.64 -2.64 -4.03
CA TRP A 59 -9.79 -2.10 -3.30
C TRP A 59 -9.66 -2.24 -1.78
N LEU A 60 -9.12 -3.37 -1.32
CA LEU A 60 -8.82 -3.57 0.10
C LEU A 60 -7.77 -2.57 0.59
N TYR A 61 -6.72 -2.39 -0.18
CA TYR A 61 -5.63 -1.49 0.17
C TYR A 61 -6.04 -0.01 0.12
N LEU A 62 -6.97 0.36 -0.73
CA LEU A 62 -7.53 1.70 -0.79
C LEU A 62 -8.10 2.19 0.55
N VAL A 63 -8.62 1.28 1.35
CA VAL A 63 -9.19 1.60 2.67
C VAL A 63 -8.23 1.25 3.80
N LEU A 64 -7.66 0.05 3.75
CA LEU A 64 -6.90 -0.49 4.86
C LEU A 64 -5.51 0.15 5.01
N ILE A 65 -4.82 0.45 3.91
CA ILE A 65 -3.48 1.07 4.00
C ILE A 65 -3.55 2.52 4.50
N PRO A 66 -4.48 3.38 4.05
CA PRO A 66 -4.70 4.68 4.68
C PRO A 66 -5.01 4.62 6.18
N ALA A 67 -5.73 3.59 6.64
CA ALA A 67 -6.01 3.40 8.07
C ALA A 67 -4.75 3.09 8.91
N ILE A 68 -3.74 2.44 8.31
CA ILE A 68 -2.42 2.27 8.96
C ILE A 68 -1.62 3.56 8.89
N SER A 69 -1.56 4.18 7.72
CA SER A 69 -0.67 5.30 7.44
C SER A 69 -1.10 6.60 8.10
N MET A 70 -2.40 6.79 8.36
CA MET A 70 -2.94 8.02 8.95
C MET A 70 -2.28 8.41 10.28
N ARG A 71 -1.79 7.42 11.05
CA ARG A 71 -1.22 7.61 12.39
C ARG A 71 0.28 7.90 12.36
N LEU A 72 0.97 7.59 11.26
CA LEU A 72 2.45 7.59 11.19
C LEU A 72 3.08 8.92 11.60
N TRP A 73 2.47 10.04 11.22
CA TRP A 73 2.94 11.39 11.53
C TRP A 73 1.88 12.27 12.18
N ALA A 74 0.61 12.14 11.78
CA ALA A 74 -0.46 12.98 12.30
C ALA A 74 -0.65 12.83 13.80
N GLU A 75 -0.45 11.63 14.36
CA GLU A 75 -0.52 11.37 15.80
C GLU A 75 0.63 12.06 16.54
N GLU A 76 1.86 11.96 16.04
CA GLU A 76 3.04 12.62 16.64
C GLU A 76 2.95 14.15 16.54
N ARG A 77 2.37 14.66 15.48
CA ARG A 77 2.13 16.10 15.33
C ARG A 77 1.01 16.61 16.24
N ASN A 78 -0.02 15.80 16.44
CA ASN A 78 -1.13 16.15 17.33
C ASN A 78 -0.71 16.14 18.80
N SER A 79 0.15 15.17 19.20
CA SER A 79 0.65 15.02 20.57
C SER A 79 1.87 15.93 20.87
N GLY A 80 2.45 16.60 19.87
CA GLY A 80 3.69 17.35 20.01
C GLY A 80 4.96 16.49 20.15
N SER A 81 4.82 15.16 20.11
CA SER A 81 5.98 14.25 20.26
C SER A 81 6.95 14.29 19.07
N ILE A 82 6.58 14.92 17.98
CA ILE A 82 7.47 15.16 16.82
C ILE A 82 8.67 16.04 17.22
N GLU A 83 8.49 16.99 18.13
CA GLU A 83 9.57 17.85 18.62
C GLU A 83 10.63 17.03 19.35
N LEU A 84 10.19 16.07 20.19
CA LEU A 84 11.10 15.14 20.86
C LEU A 84 11.86 14.25 19.87
N LEU A 85 11.19 13.80 18.79
CA LEU A 85 11.83 13.02 17.76
C LEU A 85 12.94 13.84 17.05
N MET A 86 12.71 15.13 16.85
CA MET A 86 13.67 16.04 16.20
C MET A 86 14.88 16.39 17.09
N THR A 87 14.82 16.21 18.40
CA THR A 87 15.98 16.40 19.29
C THR A 87 16.90 15.18 19.33
N LEU A 88 16.46 14.03 18.80
CA LEU A 88 17.29 12.84 18.72
C LEU A 88 18.41 13.01 17.66
N PRO A 89 19.58 12.40 17.85
CA PRO A 89 20.69 12.45 16.91
C PRO A 89 20.45 11.55 15.69
N ILE A 90 19.31 11.74 15.02
CA ILE A 90 18.90 11.02 13.81
C ILE A 90 18.52 12.00 12.71
N THR A 91 18.82 11.66 11.46
CA THR A 91 18.37 12.47 10.34
C THR A 91 16.88 12.23 10.05
N LEU A 92 16.21 13.22 9.47
CA LEU A 92 14.81 13.14 9.07
C LEU A 92 14.55 11.93 8.14
N TRP A 93 15.44 11.70 7.19
CA TRP A 93 15.39 10.56 6.29
C TRP A 93 15.44 9.21 7.02
N GLN A 94 16.25 9.12 8.09
CA GLN A 94 16.32 7.90 8.89
C GLN A 94 15.01 7.63 9.64
N ALA A 95 14.36 8.68 10.13
CA ALA A 95 13.05 8.58 10.76
C ALA A 95 11.96 8.16 9.74
N VAL A 96 11.90 8.83 8.58
CA VAL A 96 10.95 8.54 7.50
C VAL A 96 11.13 7.10 7.01
N ALA A 97 12.36 6.70 6.67
CA ALA A 97 12.64 5.35 6.20
C ALA A 97 12.33 4.28 7.25
N GLY A 98 12.69 4.51 8.52
CA GLY A 98 12.43 3.56 9.60
C GLY A 98 10.94 3.33 9.84
N LYS A 99 10.13 4.40 9.87
CA LYS A 99 8.67 4.33 10.01
C LYS A 99 8.01 3.67 8.81
N PHE A 100 8.41 4.05 7.59
CA PHE A 100 7.89 3.45 6.37
C PHE A 100 8.15 1.94 6.34
N LEU A 101 9.39 1.52 6.56
CA LEU A 101 9.75 0.10 6.56
C LEU A 101 8.99 -0.70 7.63
N ALA A 102 8.75 -0.12 8.81
CA ALA A 102 7.99 -0.77 9.87
C ALA A 102 6.53 -1.00 9.46
N ALA A 103 5.87 0.01 8.93
CA ALA A 103 4.50 -0.08 8.45
C ALA A 103 4.37 -1.00 7.22
N TRP A 104 5.34 -0.96 6.31
CA TRP A 104 5.38 -1.83 5.14
C TRP A 104 5.63 -3.29 5.52
N CYS A 105 6.54 -3.54 6.48
CA CYS A 105 6.74 -4.87 7.05
C CYS A 105 5.47 -5.39 7.73
N PHE A 106 4.75 -4.56 8.47
CA PHE A 106 3.47 -4.91 9.07
C PHE A 106 2.42 -5.31 8.02
N ALA A 107 2.30 -4.55 6.93
CA ALA A 107 1.43 -4.91 5.80
C ALA A 107 1.88 -6.23 5.14
N GLY A 108 3.19 -6.46 5.01
CA GLY A 108 3.75 -7.72 4.53
C GLY A 108 3.44 -8.92 5.43
N ILE A 109 3.45 -8.73 6.76
CA ILE A 109 3.04 -9.78 7.72
C ILE A 109 1.56 -10.10 7.53
N ALA A 110 0.69 -9.09 7.44
CA ALA A 110 -0.74 -9.30 7.19
C ALA A 110 -0.98 -10.06 5.87
N LEU A 111 -0.28 -9.66 4.80
CA LEU A 111 -0.34 -10.35 3.52
C LEU A 111 0.17 -11.79 3.61
N SER A 112 1.25 -12.05 4.33
CA SER A 112 1.80 -13.40 4.53
C SER A 112 0.81 -14.33 5.24
N LEU A 113 -0.01 -13.80 6.14
CA LEU A 113 -1.03 -14.58 6.84
C LEU A 113 -2.18 -15.06 5.94
N THR A 114 -2.26 -14.59 4.70
CA THR A 114 -3.19 -15.15 3.68
C THR A 114 -2.67 -16.43 3.03
N PHE A 115 -1.49 -16.91 3.41
CA PHE A 115 -0.88 -18.15 2.92
C PHE A 115 -1.80 -19.40 2.90
N PRO A 116 -2.77 -19.58 3.83
CA PRO A 116 -3.71 -20.70 3.73
C PRO A 116 -4.53 -20.73 2.42
N VAL A 117 -4.79 -19.57 1.82
CA VAL A 117 -5.48 -19.50 0.51
C VAL A 117 -4.62 -20.10 -0.61
N TRP A 118 -3.30 -19.90 -0.54
CA TRP A 118 -2.35 -20.52 -1.46
C TRP A 118 -2.31 -22.05 -1.31
N ILE A 119 -2.33 -22.56 -0.08
CA ILE A 119 -2.42 -24.01 0.14
C ILE A 119 -3.73 -24.56 -0.42
N THR A 120 -4.84 -23.86 -0.18
CA THR A 120 -6.17 -24.29 -0.64
C THR A 120 -6.21 -24.43 -2.17
N VAL A 121 -5.66 -23.48 -2.93
CA VAL A 121 -5.69 -23.57 -4.39
C VAL A 121 -4.80 -24.70 -4.92
N ASN A 122 -3.66 -24.98 -4.28
CA ASN A 122 -2.80 -26.12 -4.64
C ASN A 122 -3.42 -27.48 -4.28
N TYR A 123 -4.27 -27.53 -3.26
CA TYR A 123 -5.02 -28.72 -2.91
C TYR A 123 -6.15 -29.00 -3.90
N LEU A 124 -6.78 -27.94 -4.42
CA LEU A 124 -7.91 -28.06 -5.34
C LEU A 124 -7.51 -28.32 -6.80
N GLY A 125 -6.26 -28.03 -7.17
CA GLY A 125 -5.79 -28.21 -8.54
C GLY A 125 -4.31 -27.97 -8.70
N SER A 126 -3.87 -27.69 -9.94
CA SER A 126 -2.47 -27.42 -10.30
C SER A 126 -2.32 -25.97 -10.77
N PRO A 127 -2.29 -24.99 -9.84
CA PRO A 127 -2.14 -23.58 -10.20
C PRO A 127 -0.74 -23.27 -10.69
N ASP A 128 -0.59 -22.19 -11.44
CA ASP A 128 0.70 -21.61 -11.73
C ASP A 128 1.25 -20.91 -10.47
N ASN A 129 2.13 -21.58 -9.75
CA ASN A 129 2.75 -21.05 -8.54
C ASN A 129 3.67 -19.84 -8.83
N GLY A 130 4.20 -19.72 -10.05
CA GLY A 130 4.97 -18.56 -10.46
C GLY A 130 4.10 -17.31 -10.52
N ALA A 131 2.91 -17.41 -11.10
CA ALA A 131 1.93 -16.34 -11.12
C ALA A 131 1.45 -15.96 -9.72
N ILE A 132 1.29 -16.95 -8.82
CA ILE A 132 0.93 -16.70 -7.43
C ILE A 132 2.01 -15.88 -6.70
N VAL A 133 3.27 -16.30 -6.80
CA VAL A 133 4.40 -15.56 -6.19
C VAL A 133 4.49 -14.15 -6.74
N ALA A 134 4.37 -14.00 -8.06
CA ALA A 134 4.34 -12.68 -8.71
C ALA A 134 3.20 -11.81 -8.16
N GLY A 135 2.01 -12.36 -8.03
CA GLY A 135 0.86 -11.67 -7.44
C GLY A 135 1.10 -11.20 -6.00
N TYR A 136 1.72 -12.03 -5.15
CA TYR A 136 2.12 -11.63 -3.79
C TYR A 136 3.16 -10.51 -3.79
N VAL A 137 4.18 -10.60 -4.66
CA VAL A 137 5.20 -9.55 -4.81
C VAL A 137 4.56 -8.25 -5.28
N GLY A 138 3.73 -8.30 -6.33
CA GLY A 138 3.01 -7.12 -6.83
C GLY A 138 2.09 -6.50 -5.78
N SER A 139 1.38 -7.32 -5.02
CA SER A 139 0.53 -6.89 -3.92
C SER A 139 1.34 -6.18 -2.82
N PHE A 140 2.50 -6.71 -2.45
CA PHE A 140 3.39 -6.10 -1.47
C PHE A 140 3.96 -4.76 -1.96
N LEU A 141 4.35 -4.65 -3.23
CA LEU A 141 4.81 -3.40 -3.84
C LEU A 141 3.70 -2.36 -3.88
N MET A 142 2.51 -2.75 -4.28
CA MET A 142 1.34 -1.86 -4.33
C MET A 142 0.97 -1.36 -2.92
N ALA A 143 1.03 -2.21 -1.89
CA ALA A 143 0.85 -1.80 -0.51
C ALA A 143 1.86 -0.71 -0.11
N GLY A 144 3.14 -0.84 -0.52
CA GLY A 144 4.17 0.17 -0.33
C GLY A 144 3.83 1.50 -1.02
N GLY A 145 3.28 1.45 -2.23
CA GLY A 145 2.81 2.61 -2.98
C GLY A 145 1.71 3.38 -2.22
N PHE A 146 0.63 2.70 -1.84
CA PHE A 146 -0.44 3.30 -1.03
C PHE A 146 0.09 3.85 0.31
N LEU A 147 0.97 3.11 0.95
CA LEU A 147 1.55 3.47 2.24
C LEU A 147 2.40 4.75 2.15
N SER A 148 3.21 4.90 1.11
CA SER A 148 4.05 6.07 0.91
C SER A 148 3.22 7.34 0.67
N ILE A 149 2.13 7.24 -0.11
CA ILE A 149 1.14 8.31 -0.29
C ILE A 149 0.54 8.71 1.07
N GLY A 150 0.01 7.71 1.79
CA GLY A 150 -0.65 7.94 3.07
C GLY A 150 0.29 8.52 4.12
N MET A 151 1.57 8.11 4.12
CA MET A 151 2.59 8.65 4.99
C MET A 151 2.85 10.13 4.74
N CYS A 152 2.93 10.55 3.48
CA CYS A 152 3.12 11.96 3.10
C CYS A 152 1.92 12.82 3.54
N LEU A 153 0.72 12.34 3.30
CA LEU A 153 -0.50 13.05 3.68
C LEU A 153 -0.69 13.08 5.21
N SER A 154 -0.28 12.03 5.92
CA SER A 154 -0.21 12.03 7.39
C SER A 154 0.77 13.08 7.92
N ALA A 155 1.90 13.28 7.25
CA ALA A 155 2.86 14.33 7.61
C ALA A 155 2.31 15.75 7.36
N ALA A 156 1.39 15.90 6.41
CA ALA A 156 0.82 17.20 6.05
C ALA A 156 -0.22 17.74 7.04
N THR A 157 -0.82 16.89 7.88
CA THR A 157 -1.90 17.26 8.80
C THR A 157 -1.65 16.80 10.24
N ARG A 158 -2.33 17.43 11.21
CA ARG A 158 -2.38 17.00 12.62
C ARG A 158 -3.60 16.12 12.92
N ASN A 159 -4.53 15.99 11.97
CA ASN A 159 -5.78 15.26 12.15
C ASN A 159 -5.72 13.91 11.40
N GLN A 160 -5.79 12.80 12.14
CA GLN A 160 -5.74 11.45 11.59
C GLN A 160 -6.88 11.16 10.60
N VAL A 161 -8.09 11.68 10.87
CA VAL A 161 -9.25 11.46 9.98
C VAL A 161 -9.05 12.18 8.65
N VAL A 162 -8.52 13.41 8.68
CA VAL A 162 -8.18 14.15 7.45
C VAL A 162 -7.07 13.43 6.69
N ALA A 163 -6.04 12.92 7.38
CA ALA A 163 -4.99 12.11 6.76
C ALA A 163 -5.55 10.87 6.07
N PHE A 164 -6.46 10.15 6.73
CA PHE A 164 -7.13 8.97 6.18
C PHE A 164 -7.91 9.30 4.91
N ILE A 165 -8.81 10.30 4.98
CA ILE A 165 -9.68 10.66 3.85
C ILE A 165 -8.86 11.13 2.66
N THR A 166 -7.87 11.99 2.89
CA THR A 166 -7.02 12.51 1.80
C THR A 166 -6.14 11.40 1.20
N ALA A 167 -5.60 10.49 2.02
CA ALA A 167 -4.83 9.35 1.53
C ALA A 167 -5.68 8.39 0.69
N ALA A 168 -6.90 8.08 1.14
CA ALA A 168 -7.84 7.27 0.39
C ALA A 168 -8.25 7.96 -0.92
N LEU A 169 -8.51 9.27 -0.90
CA LEU A 169 -8.86 10.03 -2.11
C LEU A 169 -7.73 10.03 -3.15
N VAL A 170 -6.50 10.34 -2.73
CA VAL A 170 -5.35 10.32 -3.65
C VAL A 170 -5.09 8.90 -4.16
N GLY A 171 -5.12 7.89 -3.29
CA GLY A 171 -5.02 6.49 -3.69
C GLY A 171 -6.09 6.06 -4.68
N PHE A 172 -7.32 6.53 -4.50
CA PHE A 172 -8.43 6.29 -5.42
C PHE A 172 -8.20 6.90 -6.80
N VAL A 173 -7.65 8.13 -6.87
CA VAL A 173 -7.27 8.76 -8.15
C VAL A 173 -6.22 7.90 -8.88
N PHE A 174 -5.16 7.45 -8.19
CA PHE A 174 -4.15 6.58 -8.78
C PHE A 174 -4.74 5.23 -9.21
N LEU A 175 -5.72 4.71 -8.51
CA LEU A 175 -6.38 3.46 -8.87
C LEU A 175 -7.26 3.64 -10.11
N LEU A 176 -8.08 4.69 -10.15
CA LEU A 176 -8.99 4.97 -11.25
C LEU A 176 -8.29 5.42 -12.53
N ALA A 177 -7.08 5.97 -12.46
CA ALA A 177 -6.33 6.45 -13.62
C ALA A 177 -6.15 5.40 -14.73
N GLY A 178 -6.16 4.10 -14.40
CA GLY A 178 -6.10 2.99 -15.36
C GLY A 178 -7.44 2.29 -15.60
N PHE A 179 -8.52 2.79 -15.01
CA PHE A 179 -9.80 2.11 -15.16
C PHE A 179 -10.39 2.35 -16.56
N PRO A 180 -10.80 1.30 -17.29
CA PRO A 180 -11.23 1.44 -18.67
C PRO A 180 -12.28 2.53 -18.89
N LEU A 181 -13.29 2.59 -18.04
CA LEU A 181 -14.37 3.58 -18.11
C LEU A 181 -13.86 5.03 -17.99
N VAL A 182 -12.85 5.27 -17.15
CA VAL A 182 -12.22 6.59 -16.99
C VAL A 182 -11.38 6.92 -18.20
N LEU A 183 -10.60 5.95 -18.70
CA LEU A 183 -9.77 6.13 -19.88
C LEU A 183 -10.63 6.39 -21.14
N ASP A 184 -11.75 5.71 -21.30
CA ASP A 184 -12.65 5.92 -22.43
C ASP A 184 -13.32 7.31 -22.41
N PHE A 185 -13.68 7.79 -21.21
CA PHE A 185 -14.18 9.17 -21.05
C PHE A 185 -13.11 10.21 -21.39
N VAL A 186 -11.88 10.00 -20.92
CA VAL A 186 -10.75 10.92 -21.13
C VAL A 186 -10.28 10.91 -22.59
N ARG A 187 -10.33 9.77 -23.30
CA ARG A 187 -10.01 9.66 -24.74
C ARG A 187 -10.88 10.57 -25.62
N GLY A 188 -12.09 10.86 -25.18
CA GLY A 188 -12.97 11.80 -25.90
C GLY A 188 -12.56 13.26 -25.79
N ILE A 189 -11.64 13.61 -24.85
CA ILE A 189 -11.30 14.98 -24.51
C ILE A 189 -9.81 15.28 -24.72
N LEU A 190 -8.93 14.32 -24.45
CA LEU A 190 -7.47 14.50 -24.46
C LEU A 190 -6.78 13.73 -25.59
N PRO A 191 -5.61 14.23 -26.06
CA PRO A 191 -4.78 13.51 -27.02
C PRO A 191 -4.27 12.19 -26.42
N GLN A 192 -4.08 11.18 -27.29
CA GLN A 192 -3.71 9.83 -26.91
C GLN A 192 -2.47 9.77 -26.00
N SER A 193 -1.47 10.62 -26.24
CA SER A 193 -0.25 10.68 -25.43
C SER A 193 -0.51 11.03 -23.96
N LEU A 194 -1.50 11.89 -23.69
CA LEU A 194 -1.90 12.22 -22.30
C LEU A 194 -2.71 11.10 -21.66
N VAL A 195 -3.55 10.42 -22.44
CA VAL A 195 -4.30 9.24 -21.98
C VAL A 195 -3.33 8.14 -21.55
N ASP A 196 -2.30 7.88 -22.37
CA ASP A 196 -1.28 6.87 -22.06
C ASP A 196 -0.44 7.26 -20.83
N ALA A 197 -0.14 8.56 -20.67
CA ALA A 197 0.55 9.06 -19.48
C ALA A 197 -0.30 8.86 -18.22
N ILE A 198 -1.62 9.15 -18.27
CA ILE A 198 -2.55 8.93 -17.15
C ILE A 198 -2.64 7.44 -16.83
N ALA A 199 -2.81 6.58 -17.84
CA ALA A 199 -2.86 5.14 -17.66
C ALA A 199 -1.58 4.57 -17.03
N SER A 200 -0.42 5.14 -17.37
CA SER A 200 0.87 4.73 -16.79
C SER A 200 1.07 5.12 -15.32
N LEU A 201 0.24 6.02 -14.77
CA LEU A 201 0.26 6.37 -13.35
C LEU A 201 -0.60 5.44 -12.49
N SER A 202 -1.35 4.52 -13.11
CA SER A 202 -2.31 3.69 -12.41
C SER A 202 -1.68 2.50 -11.70
N PHE A 203 -2.04 2.31 -10.43
CA PHE A 203 -1.78 1.06 -9.70
C PHE A 203 -2.35 -0.16 -10.40
N PHE A 204 -3.57 -0.03 -10.94
CA PHE A 204 -4.30 -1.14 -11.53
C PHE A 204 -3.57 -1.69 -12.76
N THR A 205 -3.08 -0.82 -13.65
CA THR A 205 -2.38 -1.22 -14.88
C THR A 205 -1.13 -2.06 -14.59
N HIS A 206 -0.30 -1.61 -13.65
CA HIS A 206 0.95 -2.30 -13.30
C HIS A 206 0.71 -3.57 -12.46
N PHE A 207 -0.25 -3.51 -11.55
CA PHE A 207 -0.57 -4.66 -10.71
C PHE A 207 -1.25 -5.80 -11.48
N ASP A 208 -2.13 -5.50 -12.43
CA ASP A 208 -2.82 -6.51 -13.24
C ASP A 208 -1.83 -7.37 -14.03
N ALA A 209 -0.80 -6.76 -14.63
CA ALA A 209 0.25 -7.49 -15.33
C ALA A 209 1.02 -8.43 -14.39
N ILE A 210 1.46 -7.93 -13.24
CA ILE A 210 2.22 -8.71 -12.24
C ILE A 210 1.35 -9.85 -11.67
N SER A 211 0.07 -9.60 -11.39
CA SER A 211 -0.84 -10.61 -10.84
C SER A 211 -1.09 -11.78 -11.79
N LYS A 212 -0.87 -11.60 -13.09
CA LYS A 212 -0.92 -12.64 -14.13
C LYS A 212 0.40 -13.37 -14.34
N GLY A 213 1.40 -13.09 -13.52
CA GLY A 213 2.72 -13.74 -13.59
C GLY A 213 3.74 -13.02 -14.45
N VAL A 214 3.42 -11.87 -15.04
CA VAL A 214 4.35 -11.08 -15.86
C VAL A 214 5.00 -10.02 -14.98
N ILE A 215 6.25 -10.26 -14.58
CA ILE A 215 7.04 -9.25 -13.84
C ILE A 215 7.91 -8.51 -14.85
N ASP A 216 7.51 -7.31 -15.21
CA ASP A 216 8.32 -6.41 -16.05
C ASP A 216 9.14 -5.48 -15.14
N LEU A 217 10.37 -5.19 -15.57
CA LEU A 217 11.22 -4.19 -14.92
C LEU A 217 10.53 -2.82 -14.84
N ARG A 218 9.73 -2.49 -15.84
CA ARG A 218 8.94 -1.26 -15.90
C ARG A 218 8.00 -1.13 -14.69
N ASP A 219 7.34 -2.22 -14.29
CA ASP A 219 6.39 -2.23 -13.17
C ASP A 219 7.12 -2.10 -11.84
N LEU A 220 8.28 -2.75 -11.70
CA LEU A 220 9.12 -2.61 -10.51
C LEU A 220 9.67 -1.19 -10.35
N VAL A 221 10.14 -0.59 -11.45
CA VAL A 221 10.62 0.79 -11.48
C VAL A 221 9.49 1.76 -11.16
N TYR A 222 8.29 1.53 -11.67
CA TYR A 222 7.12 2.34 -11.36
C TYR A 222 6.85 2.38 -9.84
N PHE A 223 6.70 1.22 -9.20
CA PHE A 223 6.46 1.17 -7.75
C PHE A 223 7.63 1.74 -6.95
N GLY A 224 8.86 1.43 -7.34
CA GLY A 224 10.07 1.96 -6.70
C GLY A 224 10.16 3.49 -6.79
N ALA A 225 9.91 4.05 -7.98
CA ALA A 225 9.90 5.49 -8.21
C ALA A 225 8.76 6.20 -7.46
N LEU A 226 7.57 5.60 -7.46
CA LEU A 226 6.41 6.12 -6.72
C LEU A 226 6.69 6.18 -5.22
N ILE A 227 7.18 5.09 -4.63
CA ILE A 227 7.56 5.02 -3.22
C ILE A 227 8.64 6.06 -2.91
N GLY A 228 9.70 6.11 -3.71
CA GLY A 228 10.79 7.07 -3.54
C GLY A 228 10.32 8.52 -3.60
N PHE A 229 9.47 8.86 -4.58
CA PHE A 229 8.91 10.19 -4.73
C PHE A 229 8.09 10.62 -3.49
N TRP A 230 7.16 9.78 -3.03
CA TRP A 230 6.31 10.12 -1.89
C TRP A 230 7.07 10.15 -0.56
N LEU A 231 8.12 9.34 -0.39
CA LEU A 231 9.01 9.42 0.78
C LEU A 231 9.82 10.71 0.76
N ALA A 232 10.31 11.14 -0.43
CA ALA A 232 10.98 12.42 -0.59
C ALA A 232 10.04 13.59 -0.27
N ALA A 233 8.81 13.54 -0.79
CA ALA A 233 7.78 14.52 -0.47
C ALA A 233 7.46 14.54 1.04
N THR A 234 7.42 13.39 1.70
CA THR A 234 7.24 13.30 3.16
C THR A 234 8.34 14.04 3.90
N ALA A 235 9.60 13.81 3.53
CA ALA A 235 10.73 14.47 4.15
C ALA A 235 10.70 15.99 3.95
N LEU A 236 10.34 16.46 2.74
CA LEU A 236 10.18 17.89 2.45
C LEU A 236 9.05 18.53 3.26
N VAL A 237 7.89 17.88 3.35
CA VAL A 237 6.74 18.37 4.13
C VAL A 237 7.10 18.50 5.60
N LEU A 238 7.82 17.53 6.16
CA LEU A 238 8.26 17.56 7.55
C LEU A 238 9.30 18.66 7.79
N ASP A 239 10.20 18.88 6.84
CA ASP A 239 11.23 19.91 6.96
C ASP A 239 10.63 21.33 6.91
N MET A 240 9.71 21.57 5.98
CA MET A 240 9.00 22.86 5.90
C MET A 240 8.19 23.16 7.16
N LYS A 241 7.64 22.15 7.81
CA LYS A 241 6.79 22.30 9.00
C LYS A 241 7.53 22.25 10.34
N LYS A 242 8.86 22.18 10.33
CA LYS A 242 9.71 22.44 11.51
C LYS A 242 9.70 23.90 11.93
N ALA A 243 9.42 24.81 10.99
CA ALA A 243 9.44 26.26 11.21
C ALA A 243 8.09 26.82 11.68
N GLU A 244 7.03 26.02 11.73
CA GLU A 244 5.69 26.36 12.24
C GLU A 244 5.46 25.79 13.66
#